data_ec63fa95298c79a5b0503229a4e23805
#
_entry.id   ec63fa95298c79a5b0503229a4e23805
#
_cell.length_a   1.000
_cell.length_b   1.000
_cell.length_c   1.000
_cell.angle_alpha   90.00
_cell.angle_beta   90.00
_cell.angle_gamma   90.00
#
_symmetry.space_group_name_H-M   'P 1'
#
loop_
_entity.id
_entity.type
_entity.pdbx_description
1 polymer ?
#
loop_
_entity_poly.entity_id
_entity_poly.type
_entity_poly.pdbx_seq_one_letter_code
_entity_poly.pdbx_strand_id
1 'polypeptide(L)' 'MIHAGQLIERTLHEQGRTVTWFATQLCCTRPNVYKIFRKENIDIHLLWRISCI' A
#
# COMPACT_ATOMS: atom_id res chain seq x y z
N MET A 1 6.23 -17.80 1.08
CA MET A 1 5.02 -17.21 0.50
C MET A 1 5.06 -15.69 0.66
N ILE A 2 4.76 -14.96 -0.40
CA ILE A 2 4.86 -13.49 -0.38
C ILE A 2 3.57 -12.90 0.13
N HIS A 3 3.66 -12.08 1.17
CA HIS A 3 2.52 -11.32 1.69
C HIS A 3 2.47 -9.98 0.94
N ALA A 4 1.50 -9.80 0.05
CA ALA A 4 1.44 -8.64 -0.83
C ALA A 4 1.38 -7.32 -0.05
N GLY A 5 0.58 -7.26 1.00
CA GLY A 5 0.50 -6.05 1.83
C GLY A 5 1.82 -5.69 2.49
N GLN A 6 2.55 -6.67 2.98
CA GLN A 6 3.87 -6.44 3.59
C GLN A 6 4.89 -5.99 2.55
N LEU A 7 4.81 -6.52 1.35
CA LEU A 7 5.71 -6.10 0.28
C LEU A 7 5.52 -4.64 -0.08
N ILE A 8 4.26 -4.19 -0.13
CA ILE A 8 3.93 -2.79 -0.39
C ILE A 8 4.47 -1.90 0.72
N GLU A 9 4.24 -2.29 1.97
CA GLU A 9 4.73 -1.55 3.13
C GLU A 9 6.25 -1.41 3.09
N ARG A 10 6.94 -2.50 2.81
CA ARG A 10 8.39 -2.52 2.73
C ARG A 10 8.91 -1.60 1.61
N THR A 11 8.30 -1.67 0.44
CA THR A 11 8.68 -0.83 -0.69
C THR A 11 8.49 0.64 -0.36
N LEU A 12 7.37 0.98 0.26
CA LEU A 12 7.08 2.35 0.69
C LEU A 12 8.15 2.85 1.64
N HIS A 13 8.54 2.02 2.59
CA HIS A 13 9.56 2.35 3.58
C HIS A 13 10.93 2.55 2.92
N GLU A 14 11.28 1.69 1.98
CA GLU A 14 12.55 1.78 1.26
C GLU A 14 12.64 3.06 0.41
N GLN A 15 11.50 3.55 -0.07
CA GLN A 15 11.45 4.80 -0.83
C GLN A 15 11.45 6.04 0.07
N GLY A 16 11.45 5.85 1.38
CA GLY A 16 11.41 6.96 2.32
C GLY A 16 10.07 7.70 2.35
N ARG A 17 9.02 7.05 1.91
CA ARG A 17 7.67 7.64 1.91
C ARG A 17 6.95 7.33 3.20
N THR A 18 6.01 8.21 3.60
CA THR A 18 5.21 8.00 4.80
C THR A 18 3.87 7.35 4.45
N VAL A 19 3.23 6.75 5.47
CA VAL A 19 1.89 6.22 5.31
C VAL A 19 0.90 7.33 4.97
N THR A 20 1.08 8.51 5.56
CA THR A 20 0.25 9.67 5.27
C THR A 20 0.34 10.05 3.79
N TRP A 21 1.55 10.07 3.24
CA TRP A 21 1.76 10.35 1.82
C TRP A 21 1.04 9.32 0.96
N PHE A 22 1.20 8.06 1.30
CA PHE A 22 0.60 6.96 0.54
C PHE A 22 -0.94 7.03 0.57
N ALA A 23 -1.50 7.30 1.74
CA ALA A 23 -2.95 7.47 1.89
C ALA A 23 -3.46 8.62 1.02
N THR A 24 -2.73 9.73 0.99
CA THR A 24 -3.07 10.88 0.16
C THR A 24 -3.07 10.51 -1.32
N GLN A 25 -2.07 9.76 -1.77
CA GLN A 25 -1.98 9.34 -3.17
C GLN A 25 -3.12 8.40 -3.55
N LEU A 26 -3.56 7.54 -2.63
CA LEU A 26 -4.66 6.61 -2.86
C LEU A 26 -6.02 7.24 -2.60
N CYS A 27 -6.07 8.50 -2.16
CA CYS A 27 -7.30 9.18 -1.80
C CYS A 27 -8.08 8.43 -0.71
N CYS A 28 -7.38 7.90 0.27
CA CYS A 28 -7.98 7.17 1.37
C CYS A 28 -7.39 7.59 2.70
N THR A 29 -7.93 7.06 3.80
CA THR A 29 -7.46 7.36 5.14
C THR A 29 -6.32 6.45 5.55
N ARG A 30 -5.55 6.84 6.58
CA ARG A 30 -4.47 6.02 7.10
C ARG A 30 -4.95 4.65 7.61
N PRO A 31 -6.05 4.54 8.36
CA PRO A 31 -6.55 3.23 8.76
C PRO A 31 -6.82 2.30 7.59
N ASN A 32 -7.28 2.85 6.47
CA ASN A 32 -7.54 2.08 5.27
C ASN A 32 -6.23 1.55 4.67
N VAL A 33 -5.17 2.35 4.71
CA VAL A 33 -3.84 1.91 4.25
C VAL A 33 -3.34 0.75 5.11
N TYR A 34 -3.52 0.83 6.42
CA TYR A 34 -3.12 -0.26 7.30
C TYR A 34 -3.90 -1.54 7.03
N LYS A 35 -5.17 -1.45 6.63
CA LYS A 35 -5.93 -2.61 6.20
C LYS A 35 -5.33 -3.24 4.95
N ILE A 36 -4.86 -2.42 4.01
CA ILE A 36 -4.19 -2.91 2.81
C ILE A 36 -2.92 -3.67 3.18
N PHE A 37 -2.14 -3.15 4.12
CA PHE A 37 -0.91 -3.78 4.56
C PHE A 37 -1.12 -5.15 5.20
N ARG A 38 -2.31 -5.40 5.74
CA ARG A 38 -2.65 -6.68 6.37
C ARG A 38 -3.13 -7.73 5.39
N LYS A 39 -3.44 -7.34 4.16
CA LYS A 39 -3.96 -8.27 3.16
C LYS A 39 -2.83 -9.11 2.59
N GLU A 40 -3.05 -10.43 2.55
CA GLU A 40 -2.12 -11.33 1.88
C GLU A 40 -2.26 -11.25 0.37
N ASN A 41 -3.50 -11.08 -0.09
CA ASN A 41 -3.80 -10.95 -1.51
C ASN A 41 -4.43 -9.59 -1.76
N ILE A 42 -3.96 -8.91 -2.80
CA ILE A 42 -4.44 -7.59 -3.15
C ILE A 42 -5.13 -7.66 -4.50
N ASP A 43 -6.30 -7.00 -4.59
CA ASP A 43 -7.05 -6.88 -5.82
C ASP A 43 -6.19 -6.25 -6.91
N ILE A 44 -6.31 -6.75 -8.13
CA ILE A 44 -5.50 -6.27 -9.25
C ILE A 44 -5.75 -4.78 -9.55
N HIS A 45 -6.98 -4.31 -9.33
CA HIS A 45 -7.31 -2.90 -9.51
C HIS A 45 -6.56 -2.02 -8.51
N LEU A 46 -6.51 -2.46 -7.25
CA LEU A 46 -5.77 -1.75 -6.22
C LEU A 46 -4.28 -1.78 -6.51
N LEU A 47 -3.77 -2.93 -6.93
CA LEU A 47 -2.37 -3.08 -7.27
C LEU A 47 -1.99 -2.17 -8.44
N TRP A 48 -2.86 -2.05 -9.42
CA TRP A 48 -2.67 -1.15 -10.56
C TRP A 48 -2.58 0.30 -10.11
N ARG A 49 -3.49 0.73 -9.23
CA ARG A 49 -3.48 2.09 -8.69
C ARG A 49 -2.19 2.38 -7.94
N ILE A 50 -1.71 1.42 -7.15
CA ILE A 50 -0.46 1.54 -6.41
C ILE A 50 0.71 1.67 -7.38
N SER A 51 0.71 0.92 -8.47
CA SER A 51 1.77 0.96 -9.48
C SER A 51 1.84 2.31 -10.18
N CYS A 52 0.74 3.03 -10.27
CA CYS A 52 0.69 4.36 -10.89
C CYS A 52 1.21 5.48 -9.99
N ILE A 53 1.43 5.16 -8.73
CA ILE A 53 2.00 6.10 -7.77
C ILE A 53 3.52 6.01 -7.81
#